data_e54b71c3a03ab3e3e3d5e5e34c33edc7
#
_entry.id   e54b71c3a03ab3e3e3d5e5e34c33edc7
#
_cell.length_a   1.000
_cell.length_b   1.000
_cell.length_c   1.000
_cell.angle_alpha   90.00
_cell.angle_beta   90.00
_cell.angle_gamma   90.00
#
_symmetry.space_group_name_H-M   'P 1'
#
loop_
_entity.id
_entity.type
_entity.pdbx_description
1 polymer ?
#
loop_
_entity_poly.entity_id
_entity_poly.type
_entity_poly.pdbx_seq_one_letter_code
_entity_poly.pdbx_strand_id
1 'polypeptide(L)'
;MKIWAITARAFKGEEYFPRLEETKVAKTEEEAKKVFSKMCHSQGDWFWDGGKYAHYNPDPDTYVLQSDEAVCVVTKREVEIPE
;
A
#
# COMPACT_ATOMS: atom_id res chain seq x y z
N MET A 1 -1.19 1.89 23.67
CA MET A 1 -1.53 2.88 22.66
C MET A 1 -1.62 2.21 21.31
N LYS A 2 -2.67 2.48 20.55
CA LYS A 2 -2.86 1.90 19.22
C LYS A 2 -2.55 2.94 18.16
N ILE A 3 -1.80 2.54 17.15
CA ILE A 3 -1.54 3.33 15.96
C ILE A 3 -1.84 2.49 14.72
N TRP A 4 -1.87 3.15 13.58
CA TRP A 4 -2.06 2.49 12.29
C TRP A 4 -0.80 2.63 11.47
N ALA A 5 -0.32 1.53 10.91
CA ALA A 5 0.79 1.53 9.96
C ALA A 5 0.25 1.27 8.56
N ILE A 6 0.53 2.18 7.64
CA ILE A 6 0.11 2.06 6.25
C ILE A 6 1.38 1.89 5.41
N THR A 7 1.52 0.75 4.76
CA THR A 7 2.74 0.38 4.04
C THR A 7 2.43 0.07 2.59
N ALA A 8 3.22 0.64 1.69
CA ALA A 8 3.19 0.32 0.27
C ALA A 8 4.49 -0.39 -0.10
N ARG A 9 4.40 -1.52 -0.78
CA ARG A 9 5.54 -2.28 -1.28
C ARG A 9 5.33 -2.61 -2.74
N ALA A 10 6.31 -2.28 -3.57
CA ALA A 10 6.26 -2.57 -5.00
C ALA A 10 7.40 -3.53 -5.38
N PHE A 11 7.04 -4.58 -6.10
CA PHE A 11 7.96 -5.60 -6.58
C PHE A 11 7.95 -5.61 -8.11
N LYS A 12 9.09 -5.81 -8.72
CA LYS A 12 9.21 -5.90 -10.17
C LYS A 12 9.81 -7.23 -10.58
N GLY A 13 9.13 -7.92 -11.51
CA GLY A 13 9.58 -9.21 -12.01
C GLY A 13 9.60 -10.27 -10.93
N GLU A 14 10.69 -11.05 -10.89
CA GLU A 14 10.88 -12.13 -9.91
C GLU A 14 11.71 -11.69 -8.71
N GLU A 15 11.83 -10.41 -8.47
CA GLU A 15 12.60 -9.90 -7.35
C GLU A 15 11.93 -10.26 -6.02
N TYR A 16 12.74 -10.70 -5.05
CA TYR A 16 12.28 -11.05 -3.71
C TYR A 16 12.20 -9.86 -2.77
N PHE A 17 12.87 -8.76 -3.12
CA PHE A 17 12.90 -7.55 -2.30
C PHE A 17 12.09 -6.44 -2.97
N PRO A 18 11.34 -5.65 -2.19
CA PRO A 18 10.60 -4.54 -2.77
C PRO A 18 11.55 -3.48 -3.34
N ARG A 19 11.25 -3.02 -4.55
CA ARG A 19 11.97 -1.89 -5.15
C ARG A 19 11.55 -0.57 -4.53
N LEU A 20 10.32 -0.51 -4.06
CA LEU A 20 9.77 0.64 -3.37
C LEU A 20 9.11 0.15 -2.11
N GLU A 21 9.45 0.78 -1.00
CA GLU A 21 8.79 0.54 0.27
C GLU A 21 8.60 1.87 0.97
N GLU A 22 7.35 2.16 1.33
CA GLU A 22 7.00 3.39 2.02
C GLU A 22 6.06 3.03 3.16
N THR A 23 6.32 3.56 4.35
CA THR A 23 5.46 3.36 5.51
C THR A 23 5.09 4.71 6.11
N LYS A 24 3.80 4.90 6.37
CA LYS A 24 3.29 6.07 7.07
C LYS A 24 2.52 5.61 8.29
N VAL A 25 2.45 6.47 9.29
CA VAL A 25 1.79 6.18 10.57
C VAL A 25 0.64 7.15 10.78
N ALA A 26 -0.47 6.64 11.27
CA ALA A 26 -1.63 7.44 11.64
C ALA A 26 -2.05 7.11 13.08
N LYS A 27 -2.56 8.09 13.80
CA LYS A 27 -2.95 7.94 15.21
C LYS A 27 -4.41 7.53 15.37
N THR A 28 -5.23 7.78 14.37
CA THR A 28 -6.66 7.44 14.42
C THR A 28 -7.03 6.61 13.19
N GLU A 29 -8.11 5.85 13.32
CA GLU A 29 -8.63 5.06 12.21
C GLU A 29 -9.03 5.95 11.03
N GLU A 30 -9.66 7.09 11.31
CA GLU A 30 -10.09 8.02 10.29
C GLU A 30 -8.91 8.59 9.50
N GLU A 31 -7.85 8.99 10.20
CA GLU A 31 -6.61 9.45 9.58
C GLU A 31 -5.96 8.32 8.77
N ALA A 32 -5.98 7.10 9.30
CA ALA A 32 -5.44 5.93 8.60
C ALA A 32 -6.16 5.69 7.27
N LYS A 33 -7.47 5.82 7.22
CA LYS A 33 -8.23 5.68 5.99
C LYS A 33 -7.84 6.72 4.94
N LYS A 34 -7.62 7.97 5.37
CA LYS A 34 -7.18 9.05 4.49
C LYS A 34 -5.78 8.78 3.94
N VAL A 35 -4.86 8.38 4.80
CA VAL A 35 -3.49 8.05 4.39
C VAL A 35 -3.47 6.87 3.44
N PHE A 36 -4.25 5.84 3.75
CA PHE A 36 -4.38 4.66 2.89
C PHE A 36 -4.89 5.04 1.50
N SER A 37 -5.95 5.84 1.42
CA SER A 37 -6.52 6.29 0.16
C SER A 37 -5.51 7.08 -0.67
N LYS A 38 -4.80 8.02 -0.05
CA LYS A 38 -3.76 8.81 -0.73
C LYS A 38 -2.63 7.93 -1.23
N MET A 39 -2.21 6.95 -0.44
CA MET A 39 -1.14 6.04 -0.82
C MET A 39 -1.56 5.15 -1.99
N CYS A 40 -2.79 4.67 -1.99
CA CYS A 40 -3.33 3.90 -3.12
C CYS A 40 -3.32 4.72 -4.41
N HIS A 41 -3.75 5.98 -4.34
CA HIS A 41 -3.72 6.89 -5.50
C HIS A 41 -2.30 7.15 -5.99
N SER A 42 -1.39 7.44 -5.07
CA SER A 42 0.00 7.71 -5.39
C SER A 42 0.66 6.51 -6.07
N GLN A 43 0.40 5.31 -5.58
CA GLN A 43 0.94 4.09 -6.19
C GLN A 43 0.29 3.82 -7.56
N GLY A 44 -0.98 4.13 -7.71
CA GLY A 44 -1.66 4.04 -9.01
C GLY A 44 -1.02 4.94 -10.04
N ASP A 45 -0.72 6.18 -9.69
CA ASP A 45 -0.06 7.14 -10.57
C ASP A 45 1.34 6.66 -10.97
N TRP A 46 2.10 6.13 -10.02
CA TRP A 46 3.43 5.58 -10.29
C TRP A 46 3.36 4.36 -11.20
N PHE A 47 2.35 3.51 -10.99
CA PHE A 47 2.15 2.27 -11.75
C PHE A 47 1.67 2.56 -13.17
N TRP A 48 1.07 3.74 -13.37
CA TRP A 48 0.56 4.18 -14.65
C TRP A 48 1.70 4.69 -15.52
N ASP A 49 2.33 3.79 -16.24
CA ASP A 49 3.41 4.10 -17.17
C ASP A 49 2.99 3.66 -18.59
N GLY A 50 1.76 4.03 -18.98
CA GLY A 50 1.22 3.68 -20.28
C GLY A 50 0.82 2.22 -20.43
N GLY A 51 0.92 1.43 -19.36
CA GLY A 51 0.58 0.02 -19.34
C GLY A 51 -0.80 -0.25 -18.76
N LYS A 52 -1.31 -1.43 -19.05
CA LYS A 52 -2.55 -1.90 -18.43
C LYS A 52 -2.22 -2.55 -17.09
N TYR A 53 -2.98 -2.22 -16.07
CA TYR A 53 -2.87 -2.88 -14.79
C TYR A 53 -4.25 -3.15 -14.22
N ALA A 54 -4.32 -4.20 -13.39
CA ALA A 54 -5.50 -4.53 -12.62
C ALA A 54 -5.35 -3.99 -11.20
N HIS A 55 -6.45 -3.58 -10.58
CA HIS A 55 -6.45 -3.18 -9.18
C HIS A 55 -7.63 -3.81 -8.48
N TYR A 56 -7.44 -4.24 -7.25
CA TYR A 56 -8.50 -4.85 -6.46
C TYR A 56 -8.18 -4.77 -4.97
N ASN A 57 -9.21 -4.96 -4.16
CA ASN A 57 -9.09 -5.02 -2.71
C ASN A 57 -9.45 -6.44 -2.26
N PRO A 58 -8.46 -7.28 -1.91
CA PRO A 58 -8.75 -8.62 -1.36
C PRO A 58 -9.46 -8.55 -0.01
N ASP A 59 -9.24 -7.47 0.74
CA ASP A 59 -9.95 -7.17 1.98
C ASP A 59 -9.99 -5.65 2.19
N PRO A 60 -10.75 -5.12 3.18
CA PRO A 60 -10.87 -3.68 3.38
C PRO A 60 -9.56 -2.95 3.72
N ASP A 61 -8.56 -3.68 4.17
CA ASP A 61 -7.30 -3.11 4.63
C ASP A 61 -6.15 -3.32 3.66
N THR A 62 -6.43 -3.88 2.47
CA THR A 62 -5.41 -4.20 1.48
C THR A 62 -5.86 -3.76 0.10
N TYR A 63 -4.93 -3.16 -0.63
CA TYR A 63 -5.13 -2.76 -2.02
C TYR A 63 -3.99 -3.31 -2.86
N VAL A 64 -4.32 -3.96 -3.97
CA VAL A 64 -3.32 -4.58 -4.86
C VAL A 64 -3.41 -3.96 -6.24
N LEU A 65 -2.25 -3.56 -6.76
CA LEU A 65 -2.06 -3.14 -8.15
C LEU A 65 -1.17 -4.18 -8.81
N GLN A 66 -1.60 -4.72 -9.92
CA GLN A 66 -0.86 -5.79 -10.60
C GLN A 66 -0.81 -5.57 -12.11
N SER A 67 0.39 -5.67 -12.67
CA SER A 67 0.62 -5.70 -14.10
C SER A 67 1.42 -6.96 -14.45
N ASP A 68 1.71 -7.16 -15.73
CA ASP A 68 2.50 -8.31 -16.17
C ASP A 68 3.93 -8.30 -15.61
N GLU A 69 4.45 -7.12 -15.28
CA GLU A 69 5.84 -6.96 -14.88
C GLU A 69 6.02 -6.59 -13.42
N ALA A 70 4.98 -6.14 -12.75
CA ALA A 70 5.13 -5.61 -11.39
C ALA A 70 3.86 -5.80 -10.56
N VAL A 71 4.03 -5.80 -9.26
CA VAL A 71 2.93 -5.82 -8.29
C VAL A 71 3.22 -4.82 -7.19
N CYS A 72 2.19 -4.09 -6.78
CA CYS A 72 2.27 -3.19 -5.65
C CYS A 72 1.17 -3.55 -4.66
N VAL A 73 1.52 -3.65 -3.39
CA VAL A 73 0.58 -3.97 -2.33
C VAL A 73 0.60 -2.85 -1.30
N VAL A 74 -0.57 -2.28 -1.03
CA VAL A 74 -0.75 -1.28 0.02
C VAL A 74 -1.58 -1.89 1.14
N THR A 75 -1.06 -1.87 2.35
CA THR A 75 -1.73 -2.43 3.52
C THR A 75 -1.92 -1.39 4.61
N LYS A 76 -3.02 -1.53 5.35
CA LYS A 76 -3.32 -0.73 6.53
C LYS A 76 -3.47 -1.69 7.70
N ARG A 77 -2.65 -1.54 8.71
CA ARG A 77 -2.61 -2.45 9.86
C ARG A 77 -2.63 -1.69 11.17
N GLU A 78 -3.47 -2.14 12.09
CA GLU A 78 -3.46 -1.62 13.45
C GLU A 78 -2.31 -2.27 14.23
N VAL A 79 -1.53 -1.45 14.91
CA VAL A 79 -0.39 -1.90 15.69
C VAL A 79 -0.52 -1.37 17.11
N GLU A 80 -0.35 -2.24 18.10
CA GLU A 80 -0.33 -1.83 19.48
C GLU A 80 1.10 -1.54 19.91
N ILE A 81 1.31 -0.36 20.48
CA ILE A 81 2.61 0.05 20.98
C ILE A 81 2.61 -0.10 22.51
N PRO A 82 3.57 -0.81 23.09
CA PRO A 82 3.71 -0.89 24.55
C PRO A 82 3.96 0.51 25.12
N GLU A 83 3.26 0.81 26.18
CA GLU A 83 3.47 2.07 26.91
C GLU A 83 4.61 1.94 27.90
#